data_935a15dff389a3c27b6f3e542b91368f
#
_entry.id   935a15dff389a3c27b6f3e542b91368f
#
_cell.length_a   1.000
_cell.length_b   1.000
_cell.length_c   1.000
_cell.angle_alpha   90.00
_cell.angle_beta   90.00
_cell.angle_gamma   90.00
#
_symmetry.space_group_name_H-M   'P 1'
#
loop_
_entity.id
_entity.type
_entity.pdbx_description
1 polymer ?
#
loop_
_entity_poly.entity_id
_entity_poly.type
_entity_poly.pdbx_seq_one_letter_code
_entity_poly.pdbx_strand_id
1 'polypeptide(L)'
;MNIMAKRQIEIFVADCPLCNETVRLVRELSCPSCEVLIYDLREGQIHLTYLEKAQQYGVQAVPALAIDGNLVLTGKPNREQLQAIGVGQPLN
;
A
#
# COMPACT_ATOMS: atom_id res chain seq x y z
N MET A 1 -8.98 -22.25 11.85
CA MET A 1 -8.97 -21.41 11.59
C MET A 1 -7.97 -20.78 11.24
N ASN A 2 -7.78 -20.19 10.58
CA ASN A 2 -6.88 -19.65 10.16
C ASN A 2 -6.51 -18.61 10.56
N ILE A 3 -6.24 -18.43 11.05
CA ILE A 3 -5.79 -17.61 11.58
C ILE A 3 -4.64 -17.02 11.13
N MET A 4 -4.11 -17.42 10.17
CA MET A 4 -2.92 -16.89 9.56
C MET A 4 -3.28 -15.82 8.56
N ALA A 5 -4.17 -14.94 8.96
CA ALA A 5 -4.55 -13.84 8.12
C ALA A 5 -3.31 -12.99 7.82
N LYS A 6 -3.01 -12.78 6.55
CA LYS A 6 -1.95 -11.90 6.14
C LYS A 6 -2.47 -10.47 6.15
N ARG A 7 -1.66 -9.55 6.63
CA ARG A 7 -1.98 -8.13 6.47
C ARG A 7 -1.75 -7.78 5.00
N GLN A 8 -2.76 -7.23 4.37
CA GLN A 8 -2.68 -6.86 2.96
C GLN A 8 -2.37 -5.37 2.85
N ILE A 9 -1.24 -5.07 2.25
CA ILE A 9 -0.79 -3.69 2.08
C ILE A 9 -0.85 -3.37 0.59
N GLU A 10 -1.65 -2.38 0.22
CA GLU A 10 -1.82 -1.99 -1.16
C GLU A 10 -1.24 -0.59 -1.36
N ILE A 11 -0.35 -0.45 -2.34
CA ILE A 11 0.33 0.81 -2.59
C ILE A 11 -0.02 1.30 -4.00
N PHE A 12 -0.56 2.50 -4.08
CA PHE A 12 -0.90 3.13 -5.35
C PHE A 12 0.21 4.08 -5.74
N VAL A 13 0.78 3.89 -6.91
CA VAL A 13 1.95 4.64 -7.37
C VAL A 13 1.78 5.09 -8.82
N ALA A 14 2.65 5.99 -9.27
CA ALA A 14 2.68 6.44 -10.66
C ALA A 14 4.11 6.79 -11.07
N ASP A 15 5.06 5.96 -10.63
CA ASP A 15 6.50 6.08 -10.99
C ASP A 15 7.11 7.44 -10.64
N CYS A 16 6.78 7.97 -9.51
CA CYS A 16 7.42 9.18 -9.03
C CYS A 16 8.52 8.82 -8.02
N PRO A 17 9.51 9.69 -7.79
CA PRO A 17 10.57 9.39 -6.82
C PRO A 17 10.03 9.07 -5.43
N LEU A 18 9.02 9.81 -4.98
CA LEU A 18 8.40 9.55 -3.68
C LEU A 18 7.68 8.21 -3.66
N CYS A 19 7.11 7.81 -4.80
CA CYS A 19 6.44 6.51 -4.92
C CYS A 19 7.45 5.39 -4.76
N ASN A 20 8.60 5.51 -5.43
CA ASN A 20 9.64 4.48 -5.37
C ASN A 20 10.20 4.34 -3.97
N GLU A 21 10.43 5.46 -3.29
CA GLU A 21 10.92 5.44 -1.92
C GLU A 21 9.89 4.81 -0.98
N THR A 22 8.61 5.09 -1.19
CA THR A 22 7.54 4.52 -0.39
C THR A 22 7.48 3.01 -0.53
N VAL A 23 7.57 2.51 -1.76
CA VAL A 23 7.58 1.07 -2.01
C VAL A 23 8.75 0.41 -1.30
N ARG A 24 9.93 0.99 -1.43
CA ARG A 24 11.12 0.45 -0.78
C ARG A 24 10.96 0.39 0.73
N LEU A 25 10.47 1.47 1.31
CA LEU A 25 10.32 1.56 2.75
C LEU A 25 9.29 0.57 3.28
N VAL A 26 8.17 0.43 2.58
CA VAL A 26 7.14 -0.52 2.97
C VAL A 26 7.67 -1.95 2.92
N ARG A 27 8.38 -2.29 1.84
CA ARG A 27 8.97 -3.63 1.71
C ARG A 27 9.99 -3.91 2.80
N GLU A 28 10.76 -2.90 3.16
CA GLU A 28 11.78 -3.02 4.20
C GLU A 28 11.16 -3.29 5.57
N LEU A 29 10.02 -2.65 5.85
CA LEU A 29 9.37 -2.76 7.15
C LEU A 29 8.35 -3.88 7.24
N SER A 30 7.88 -4.39 6.10
CA SER A 30 6.85 -5.42 6.09
C SER A 30 7.33 -6.73 6.69
N CYS A 31 6.44 -7.40 7.41
CA CYS A 31 6.75 -8.70 7.97
C CYS A 31 6.68 -9.76 6.86
N PRO A 32 7.32 -10.94 7.05
CA PRO A 32 7.30 -11.98 6.03
C PRO A 32 5.90 -12.49 5.70
N SER A 33 4.96 -12.37 6.62
CA SER A 33 3.59 -12.82 6.40
C SER A 33 2.71 -11.75 5.79
N CYS A 34 3.24 -10.54 5.55
CA CYS A 34 2.47 -9.48 4.93
C CYS A 34 2.47 -9.63 3.42
N GLU A 35 1.35 -9.28 2.80
CA GLU A 35 1.24 -9.26 1.36
C GLU A 35 1.30 -7.81 0.89
N VAL A 36 2.26 -7.50 0.03
CA VAL A 36 2.43 -6.15 -0.51
C VAL A 36 2.04 -6.16 -1.98
N LEU A 37 1.01 -5.41 -2.32
CA LEU A 37 0.50 -5.30 -3.68
C LEU A 37 0.75 -3.88 -4.19
N ILE A 38 1.31 -3.77 -5.37
CA ILE A 38 1.64 -2.47 -5.94
C ILE A 38 0.81 -2.24 -7.19
N TYR A 39 0.07 -1.14 -7.21
CA TYR A 39 -0.75 -0.77 -8.35
C TYR A 39 -0.17 0.49 -8.99
N ASP A 40 0.43 0.33 -10.16
CA ASP A 40 0.96 1.46 -10.91
C ASP A 40 -0.17 2.04 -11.77
N LEU A 41 -0.63 3.20 -11.40
CA LEU A 41 -1.78 3.82 -12.06
C LEU A 41 -1.50 4.25 -13.50
N ARG A 42 -0.23 4.33 -13.89
CA ARG A 42 0.11 4.57 -15.28
C ARG A 42 -0.30 3.41 -16.17
N GLU A 43 -0.47 2.23 -15.59
CA GLU A 43 -0.89 1.05 -16.32
C GLU A 43 -2.40 0.89 -16.34
N GLY A 44 -3.14 1.92 -15.92
CA GLY A 44 -4.59 1.87 -15.86
C GLY A 44 -5.27 1.62 -17.19
N GLN A 45 -4.62 1.94 -18.31
CA GLN A 45 -5.18 1.66 -19.63
C GLN A 45 -5.17 0.16 -19.94
N ILE A 46 -4.22 -0.58 -19.33
CA ILE A 46 -4.11 -2.02 -19.51
C ILE A 46 -4.82 -2.74 -18.35
N HIS A 47 -4.72 -2.16 -17.16
CA HIS A 47 -5.29 -2.74 -15.95
C HIS A 47 -6.30 -1.77 -15.35
N LEU A 48 -7.49 -1.75 -15.91
CA LEU A 48 -8.54 -0.84 -15.43
C LEU A 48 -8.90 -1.06 -13.97
N THR A 49 -8.67 -2.26 -13.46
CA THR A 49 -8.93 -2.57 -12.06
C THR A 49 -8.09 -1.70 -11.12
N TYR A 50 -6.92 -1.26 -11.55
CA TYR A 50 -6.08 -0.40 -10.74
C TYR A 50 -6.75 0.96 -10.50
N LEU A 51 -7.33 1.52 -11.56
CA LEU A 51 -8.04 2.79 -11.44
C LEU A 51 -9.33 2.64 -10.65
N GLU A 52 -10.02 1.53 -10.84
CA GLU A 52 -11.24 1.27 -10.10
C GLU A 52 -10.97 1.14 -8.60
N LYS A 53 -9.90 0.45 -8.23
CA LYS A 53 -9.53 0.33 -6.83
C LYS A 53 -9.14 1.69 -6.25
N ALA A 54 -8.42 2.50 -7.00
CA ALA A 54 -8.05 3.82 -6.56
C ALA A 54 -9.29 4.67 -6.27
N GLN A 55 -10.30 4.58 -7.14
CA GLN A 55 -11.54 5.29 -6.93
C GLN A 55 -12.28 4.77 -5.70
N GLN A 56 -12.36 3.45 -5.56
CA GLN A 56 -13.02 2.83 -4.42
C GLN A 56 -12.43 3.28 -3.09
N TYR A 57 -11.11 3.40 -3.05
CA TYR A 57 -10.41 3.76 -1.83
C TYR A 57 -10.30 5.27 -1.63
N GLY A 58 -10.74 6.07 -2.60
CA GLY A 58 -10.67 7.52 -2.49
C GLY A 58 -9.28 8.08 -2.68
N VAL A 59 -8.46 7.40 -3.47
CA VAL A 59 -7.09 7.86 -3.74
C VAL A 59 -7.14 9.10 -4.62
N GLN A 60 -6.60 10.20 -4.13
CA GLN A 60 -6.55 11.47 -4.85
C GLN A 60 -5.14 11.91 -5.19
N ALA A 61 -4.15 11.28 -4.59
CA ALA A 61 -2.74 11.60 -4.84
C ALA A 61 -1.91 10.36 -4.59
N VAL A 62 -0.75 10.27 -5.22
CA VAL A 62 0.17 9.16 -5.03
C VAL A 62 1.49 9.69 -4.47
N PRO A 63 2.23 8.88 -3.73
CA PRO A 63 1.89 7.53 -3.32
C PRO A 63 0.73 7.51 -2.32
N ALA A 64 -0.05 6.45 -2.36
CA ALA A 64 -1.12 6.24 -1.40
C ALA A 64 -1.06 4.81 -0.89
N LEU A 65 -1.41 4.62 0.36
CA LEU A 65 -1.28 3.34 1.04
C LEU A 65 -2.59 2.92 1.65
N ALA A 66 -3.02 1.71 1.34
CA ALA A 66 -4.19 1.11 1.97
C ALA A 66 -3.79 -0.16 2.70
N ILE A 67 -4.39 -0.39 3.85
CA ILE A 67 -4.15 -1.61 4.63
C ILE A 67 -5.49 -2.28 4.89
N ASP A 68 -5.56 -3.55 4.51
CA ASP A 68 -6.74 -4.38 4.69
C ASP A 68 -8.02 -3.72 4.16
N GLY A 69 -7.89 -3.07 3.00
CA GLY A 69 -9.01 -2.46 2.31
C GLY A 69 -9.34 -1.03 2.69
N ASN A 70 -8.54 -0.41 3.55
CA ASN A 70 -8.80 0.96 4.00
C ASN A 70 -7.64 1.87 3.68
N LEU A 71 -7.92 3.01 3.04
CA LEU A 71 -6.88 4.00 2.76
C LEU A 71 -6.42 4.63 4.07
N VAL A 72 -5.14 4.57 4.34
CA VAL A 72 -4.59 5.04 5.62
C VAL A 72 -3.57 6.16 5.50
N LEU A 73 -2.90 6.28 4.35
CA LEU A 73 -1.92 7.34 4.14
C LEU A 73 -1.92 7.81 2.71
N THR A 74 -1.69 9.10 2.53
CA THR A 74 -1.48 9.71 1.23
C THR A 74 -0.20 10.54 1.32
N GLY A 75 0.66 10.45 0.30
CA GLY A 75 1.95 11.09 0.31
C GLY A 75 3.02 10.16 0.87
N LYS A 76 4.27 10.62 0.85
CA LYS A 76 5.38 9.80 1.32
C LYS A 76 5.35 9.66 2.85
N PRO A 77 5.25 8.44 3.36
CA PRO A 77 5.27 8.22 4.80
C PRO A 77 6.72 8.12 5.32
N ASN A 78 6.88 8.29 6.63
CA ASN A 78 8.14 7.95 7.28
C ASN A 78 7.96 6.62 8.02
N ARG A 79 9.06 6.12 8.59
CA ARG A 79 9.03 4.82 9.29
C ARG A 79 8.03 4.83 10.45
N GLU A 80 8.02 5.92 11.21
CA GLU A 80 7.14 6.00 12.38
C GLU A 80 5.67 5.94 11.98
N GLN A 81 5.30 6.62 10.90
CA GLN A 81 3.93 6.59 10.41
C GLN A 81 3.54 5.19 9.95
N LEU A 82 4.43 4.51 9.24
CA LEU A 82 4.15 3.16 8.76
C LEU A 82 4.00 2.20 9.94
N GLN A 83 4.85 2.30 10.94
CA GLN A 83 4.75 1.44 12.11
C GLN A 83 3.47 1.72 12.89
N ALA A 84 3.07 2.99 12.97
CA ALA A 84 1.87 3.38 13.70
C ALA A 84 0.60 2.81 13.07
N ILE A 85 0.58 2.63 11.74
CA ILE A 85 -0.60 2.07 11.07
C ILE A 85 -0.52 0.57 10.90
N GLY A 86 0.52 -0.07 11.43
CA GLY A 86 0.60 -1.51 11.49
C GLY A 86 1.48 -2.19 10.47
N VAL A 87 2.23 -1.45 9.66
CA VAL A 87 3.18 -2.07 8.72
C VAL A 87 4.28 -2.74 9.53
N GLY A 88 4.52 -4.00 9.24
CA GLY A 88 5.51 -4.77 9.98
C GLY A 88 5.00 -5.36 11.26
N GLN A 89 3.75 -5.08 11.63
CA GLN A 89 3.15 -5.64 12.84
C GLN A 89 2.31 -6.86 12.46
N PRO A 90 2.48 -7.98 13.15
CA PRO A 90 1.66 -9.14 12.84
C PRO A 90 0.23 -8.90 13.26
N LEU A 91 -0.69 -9.56 12.54
CA LEU A 91 -2.09 -9.57 12.95
C LEU A 91 -2.26 -10.61 14.05
N ASN A 92 -2.95 -10.23 15.07
CA ASN A 92 -3.22 -11.17 16.18
C ASN A 92 -4.67 -11.50 16.25
#